data_0c463b9466da5fc86ec2421af8d11fc4
#
_entry.id   0c463b9466da5fc86ec2421af8d11fc4
#
_cell.length_a   1.000
_cell.length_b   1.000
_cell.length_c   1.000
_cell.angle_alpha   90.00
_cell.angle_beta   90.00
_cell.angle_gamma   90.00
#
_symmetry.space_group_name_H-M   'P 1'
#
loop_
_entity.id
_entity.type
_entity.pdbx_description
1 polymer ?
#
loop_
_entity_poly.entity_id
_entity_poly.type
_entity_poly.pdbx_seq_one_letter_code
_entity_poly.pdbx_strand_id
1 'polypeptide(L)'
;VDARGLLAAIATYMESRSEFRIVMQNDDSLQIEARSRLLGFVDDIEMRVRGNRVVVRSASRVGYSDLGKNRRRLESIRQAMIAQRLVQPDKP
;
A
#
# COMPACT_ATOMS: atom_id res chain seq x y z
N VAL A 1 7.40 -15.66 -2.09
CA VAL A 1 6.66 -15.26 -3.30
C VAL A 1 7.47 -14.23 -4.09
N ASP A 2 7.21 -14.16 -5.37
CA ASP A 2 7.81 -13.13 -6.21
C ASP A 2 7.09 -11.77 -6.04
N ALA A 3 7.62 -10.74 -6.69
CA ALA A 3 7.08 -9.39 -6.53
C ALA A 3 5.63 -9.27 -7.03
N ARG A 4 5.27 -9.99 -8.08
CA ARG A 4 3.89 -10.01 -8.58
C ARG A 4 2.93 -10.69 -7.60
N GLY A 5 3.35 -11.79 -7.01
CA GLY A 5 2.58 -12.46 -5.97
C GLY A 5 2.40 -11.60 -4.73
N LEU A 6 3.44 -10.86 -4.36
CA LEU A 6 3.37 -9.90 -3.27
C LEU A 6 2.36 -8.79 -3.58
N LEU A 7 2.40 -8.24 -4.79
CA LEU A 7 1.46 -7.19 -5.20
C LEU A 7 0.01 -7.68 -5.13
N ALA A 8 -0.24 -8.90 -5.60
CA ALA A 8 -1.57 -9.50 -5.53
C ALA A 8 -2.04 -9.69 -4.09
N ALA A 9 -1.15 -10.11 -3.20
CA ALA A 9 -1.47 -10.27 -1.78
C ALA A 9 -1.78 -8.93 -1.12
N ILE A 10 -1.05 -7.89 -1.47
CA ILE A 10 -1.32 -6.52 -0.99
C ILE A 10 -2.70 -6.07 -1.45
N ALA A 11 -3.05 -6.31 -2.71
CA ALA A 11 -4.37 -5.95 -3.24
C ALA A 11 -5.49 -6.64 -2.47
N THR A 12 -5.33 -7.93 -2.19
CA THR A 12 -6.31 -8.70 -1.41
C THR A 12 -6.45 -8.13 0.00
N TYR A 13 -5.34 -7.80 0.65
CA TYR A 13 -5.37 -7.18 1.96
C TYR A 13 -6.14 -5.85 1.93
N MET A 14 -5.87 -5.01 0.94
CA MET A 14 -6.52 -3.71 0.82
C MET A 14 -8.02 -3.82 0.54
N GLU A 15 -8.43 -4.79 -0.26
CA GLU A 15 -9.85 -5.04 -0.50
C GLU A 15 -10.61 -5.40 0.77
N SER A 16 -9.93 -5.99 1.74
CA SER A 16 -10.54 -6.34 3.01
C SER A 16 -10.74 -5.15 3.95
N ARG A 17 -10.24 -3.96 3.59
CA ARG A 17 -10.27 -2.78 4.44
C ARG A 17 -11.08 -1.67 3.79
N SER A 18 -12.03 -1.13 4.54
CA SER A 18 -12.97 -0.14 4.03
C SER A 18 -12.35 1.21 3.68
N GLU A 19 -11.18 1.53 4.25
CA GLU A 19 -10.48 2.79 3.98
C GLU A 19 -9.80 2.81 2.61
N PHE A 20 -9.63 1.66 1.97
CA PHE A 20 -8.95 1.56 0.68
C PHE A 20 -9.93 1.28 -0.45
N ARG A 21 -9.66 1.90 -1.59
CA ARG A 21 -10.37 1.63 -2.83
C ARG A 21 -9.35 1.37 -3.92
N ILE A 22 -9.43 0.21 -4.56
CA ILE A 22 -8.56 -0.10 -5.70
C ILE A 22 -9.13 0.60 -6.92
N VAL A 23 -8.32 1.48 -7.51
CA VAL A 23 -8.68 2.26 -8.70
C VAL A 23 -8.26 1.53 -9.96
N MET A 24 -7.09 0.91 -9.92
CA MET A 24 -6.57 0.16 -11.06
C MET A 24 -5.69 -0.97 -10.55
N GLN A 25 -5.78 -2.12 -11.18
CA GLN A 25 -4.96 -3.28 -10.84
C GLN A 25 -4.61 -4.06 -12.10
N ASN A 26 -3.34 -4.37 -12.25
CA ASN A 26 -2.87 -5.33 -13.24
C ASN A 26 -1.71 -6.15 -12.63
N ASP A 27 -1.04 -6.97 -13.43
CA ASP A 27 -0.05 -7.93 -12.92
C ASP A 27 1.16 -7.26 -12.24
N ASP A 28 1.50 -6.05 -12.64
CA ASP A 28 2.71 -5.38 -12.16
C ASP A 28 2.48 -3.97 -11.64
N SER A 29 1.23 -3.53 -11.53
CA SER A 29 0.92 -2.24 -10.92
C SER A 29 -0.43 -2.23 -10.20
N LEU A 30 -0.54 -1.34 -9.22
CA LEU A 30 -1.71 -1.20 -8.38
C LEU A 30 -1.86 0.26 -8.01
N GLN A 31 -3.04 0.83 -8.26
CA GLN A 31 -3.37 2.19 -7.84
C GLN A 31 -4.53 2.14 -6.86
N ILE A 32 -4.37 2.82 -5.75
CA ILE A 32 -5.29 2.75 -4.63
C ILE A 32 -5.56 4.15 -4.12
N GLU A 33 -6.81 4.40 -3.72
CA GLU A 33 -7.18 5.57 -2.94
C GLU A 33 -7.36 5.16 -1.49
N ALA A 34 -6.76 5.90 -0.57
CA ALA A 34 -6.93 5.71 0.86
C ALA A 34 -7.65 6.92 1.44
N ARG A 35 -8.76 6.67 2.12
CA ARG A 35 -9.62 7.74 2.65
C ARG A 35 -9.53 7.79 4.17
N SER A 36 -9.29 8.99 4.70
CA SER A 36 -9.34 9.25 6.13
C SER A 36 -10.79 9.13 6.63
N ARG A 37 -10.99 8.42 7.74
CA ARG A 37 -12.33 8.23 8.32
C ARG A 37 -12.95 9.53 8.84
N LEU A 38 -12.14 10.35 9.51
CA LEU A 38 -12.66 11.53 10.19
C LEU A 38 -12.84 12.72 9.27
N LEU A 39 -11.86 12.96 8.39
CA LEU A 39 -11.80 14.16 7.59
C LEU A 39 -12.11 13.94 6.12
N GLY A 40 -12.22 12.69 5.70
CA GLY A 40 -12.50 12.35 4.31
C GLY A 40 -11.38 12.70 3.33
N PHE A 41 -10.18 13.00 3.82
CA PHE A 41 -9.04 13.27 2.95
C PHE A 41 -8.67 12.02 2.17
N VAL A 42 -8.32 12.20 0.91
CA VAL A 42 -7.94 11.10 0.03
C VAL A 42 -6.45 11.20 -0.27
N ASP A 43 -5.76 10.09 -0.06
CA ASP A 43 -4.36 9.94 -0.44
C ASP A 43 -4.28 8.93 -1.59
N ASP A 44 -3.39 9.19 -2.54
CA ASP A 44 -3.15 8.28 -3.66
C ASP A 44 -1.94 7.43 -3.37
N ILE A 45 -2.09 6.12 -3.54
CA ILE A 45 -1.02 5.15 -3.37
C ILE A 45 -0.81 4.45 -4.70
N GLU A 46 0.43 4.41 -5.16
CA GLU A 46 0.80 3.69 -6.36
C GLU A 46 1.86 2.66 -6.01
N MET A 47 1.66 1.43 -6.45
CA MET A 47 2.62 0.35 -6.28
C MET A 47 2.96 -0.25 -7.62
N ARG A 48 4.24 -0.50 -7.86
CA ARG A 48 4.73 -1.09 -9.11
C ARG A 48 5.78 -2.16 -8.83
N VAL A 49 5.74 -3.20 -9.64
CA VAL A 49 6.80 -4.21 -9.65
C VAL A 49 7.99 -3.65 -10.42
N ARG A 50 9.15 -3.67 -9.79
CA ARG A 50 10.44 -3.31 -10.40
C ARG A 50 11.43 -4.43 -10.11
N GLY A 51 11.67 -5.28 -11.10
CA GLY A 51 12.50 -6.46 -10.92
C GLY A 51 11.90 -7.37 -9.83
N ASN A 52 12.61 -7.53 -8.73
CA ASN A 52 12.21 -8.38 -7.61
C ASN A 52 11.61 -7.59 -6.44
N ARG A 53 11.16 -6.36 -6.68
CA ARG A 53 10.67 -5.48 -5.62
C ARG A 53 9.32 -4.87 -5.99
N VAL A 54 8.55 -4.54 -4.96
CA VAL A 54 7.38 -3.67 -5.11
C VAL A 54 7.78 -2.29 -4.62
N VAL A 55 7.73 -1.32 -5.52
CA VAL A 55 8.05 0.08 -5.23
C VAL A 55 6.75 0.79 -4.92
N VAL A 56 6.72 1.55 -3.83
CA VAL A 56 5.53 2.22 -3.34
C VAL A 56 5.72 3.73 -3.36
N ARG A 57 4.72 4.44 -3.86
CA ARG A 57 4.64 5.89 -3.80
C ARG A 57 3.30 6.27 -3.20
N SER A 58 3.31 7.16 -2.22
CA SER A 58 2.09 7.65 -1.58
C SER A 58 2.12 9.16 -1.51
N ALA A 59 1.01 9.81 -1.87
CA ALA A 59 0.91 11.26 -1.89
C ALA A 59 -0.48 11.72 -1.47
N SER A 60 -0.52 12.79 -0.67
CA SER A 60 -1.77 13.41 -0.28
C SER A 60 -2.26 14.35 -1.39
N ARG A 61 -3.55 14.30 -1.68
CA ARG A 61 -4.16 15.22 -2.66
C ARG A 61 -4.24 16.65 -2.16
N VAL A 62 -4.20 16.85 -0.86
CA VAL A 62 -4.44 18.15 -0.26
C VAL A 62 -3.18 19.01 -0.14
N GLY A 63 -2.04 18.54 -0.52
CA GLY A 63 -0.85 19.38 -0.67
C GLY A 63 -0.16 19.84 0.60
N TYR A 64 -0.57 19.43 1.80
CA TYR A 64 0.19 19.71 3.01
C TYR A 64 0.63 18.42 3.69
N SER A 65 1.52 18.56 4.67
CA SER A 65 2.13 17.43 5.35
C SER A 65 1.08 16.46 5.88
N ASP A 66 1.30 15.19 5.66
CA ASP A 66 0.44 14.12 6.18
C ASP A 66 0.79 13.74 7.61
N LEU A 67 1.78 14.41 8.24
CA LEU A 67 2.23 14.17 9.61
C LEU A 67 2.66 12.71 9.86
N GLY A 68 3.25 12.08 8.86
CA GLY A 68 3.68 10.70 8.93
C GLY A 68 2.57 9.67 8.73
N LYS A 69 1.38 10.10 8.36
CA LYS A 69 0.21 9.26 8.19
C LYS A 69 0.41 8.23 7.06
N ASN A 70 0.94 8.66 5.92
CA ASN A 70 1.24 7.76 4.82
C ASN A 70 2.30 6.74 5.20
N ARG A 71 3.32 7.17 5.94
CA ARG A 71 4.35 6.27 6.43
C ARG A 71 3.77 5.21 7.36
N ARG A 72 2.92 5.58 8.30
CA ARG A 72 2.27 4.65 9.21
C ARG A 72 1.38 3.66 8.45
N ARG A 73 0.67 4.13 7.43
CA ARG A 73 -0.16 3.28 6.59
C ARG A 73 0.66 2.23 5.84
N LEU A 74 1.75 2.66 5.23
CA LEU A 74 2.64 1.75 4.50
C LEU A 74 3.28 0.74 5.45
N GLU A 75 3.65 1.17 6.65
CA GLU A 75 4.19 0.26 7.66
C GLU A 75 3.16 -0.77 8.11
N SER A 76 1.89 -0.39 8.24
CA SER A 76 0.82 -1.33 8.57
C SER A 76 0.65 -2.40 7.49
N ILE A 77 0.69 -2.00 6.23
CA ILE A 77 0.63 -2.93 5.10
C ILE A 77 1.82 -3.88 5.14
N ARG A 78 3.00 -3.33 5.38
CA ARG A 78 4.23 -4.12 5.47
C ARG A 78 4.15 -5.15 6.60
N GLN A 79 3.67 -4.75 7.78
CA GLN A 79 3.51 -5.66 8.90
C GLN A 79 2.50 -6.78 8.59
N ALA A 80 1.43 -6.46 7.87
CA ALA A 80 0.47 -7.48 7.44
C ALA A 80 1.12 -8.49 6.51
N MET A 81 1.98 -8.04 5.59
CA MET A 81 2.68 -8.94 4.68
C MET A 81 3.72 -9.79 5.41
N ILE A 82 4.39 -9.23 6.41
CA ILE A 82 5.32 -9.99 7.26
C ILE A 82 4.55 -11.11 8.01
N ALA A 83 3.39 -10.76 8.56
CA ALA A 83 2.56 -11.74 9.28
C ALA A 83 2.13 -12.89 8.37
N GLN A 84 1.95 -12.64 7.08
CA GLN A 84 1.65 -13.68 6.09
C GLN A 84 2.90 -14.37 5.54
N ARG A 85 4.07 -14.01 6.04
CA ARG A 85 5.38 -14.54 5.60
C ARG A 85 5.70 -14.26 4.13
N LEU A 86 5.14 -13.17 3.59
CA LEU A 86 5.36 -12.77 2.20
C LEU A 86 6.55 -11.82 2.06
N VAL A 87 6.91 -11.13 3.13
CA VAL A 87 8.04 -10.21 3.19
C VAL A 87 8.81 -10.54 4.46
N GLN A 88 10.13 -10.46 4.39
CA GLN A 88 10.96 -10.67 5.57
C GLN A 88 11.04 -9.39 6.40
N PRO A 89 11.03 -9.49 7.74
CA PRO A 89 11.22 -8.32 8.58
C PRO A 89 12.63 -7.77 8.40
N ASP A 90 12.79 -6.46 8.68
CA ASP A 90 14.11 -5.85 8.66
C ASP A 90 14.99 -6.51 9.70
N LYS A 91 16.25 -6.68 9.36
CA LYS A 91 17.23 -7.16 10.32
C LYS A 91 17.57 -6.03 11.28
N PRO A 92 17.69 -6.33 12.58
CA PRO A 92 18.10 -5.33 13.55
C PRO A 92 19.49 -4.78 13.28
#